data_d427281bfd2c559ff1d3780c75145082
#
_entry.id   d427281bfd2c559ff1d3780c75145082
#
_cell.length_a   1.000
_cell.length_b   1.000
_cell.length_c   1.000
_cell.angle_alpha   90.00
_cell.angle_beta   90.00
_cell.angle_gamma   90.00
#
_symmetry.space_group_name_H-M   'P 1'
#
loop_
_entity.id
_entity.type
_entity.pdbx_description
1 polymer ?
#
loop_
_entity_poly.entity_id
_entity_poly.type
_entity_poly.pdbx_seq_one_letter_code
_entity_poly.pdbx_strand_id
1 'polypeptide(L)'
;MVHVWMVKTDRVLSEEEAAALTACLPPERRVRLAGQLPRQQAEVLWAYGLLLALLRERCGWREIPSMDRTDSGKPFFPGHPQVHFSISHTEGAAAAAVADAPVGVDIQRIQTPPRHLARLTGLEEPEPFFESWVRWEARAKRTGTGILYMVRHRPPLAPGEVCTAIAAFPGYAAAAAGAETVLPEQVRRLTGADLLGCLDIWA
;
A
#
# COMPACT_ATOMS: atom_id res chain seq x y z
N MET A 1 -11.96 -12.25 -1.97
CA MET A 1 -10.56 -12.66 -2.35
C MET A 1 -9.65 -11.45 -2.28
N VAL A 2 -8.40 -11.59 -1.76
CA VAL A 2 -7.42 -10.49 -1.61
C VAL A 2 -6.36 -10.60 -2.69
N HIS A 3 -6.09 -9.53 -3.44
CA HIS A 3 -4.99 -9.43 -4.40
C HIS A 3 -4.01 -8.36 -3.94
N VAL A 4 -2.71 -8.67 -3.96
CA VAL A 4 -1.64 -7.78 -3.52
C VAL A 4 -0.62 -7.62 -4.64
N TRP A 5 -0.45 -6.39 -5.11
CA TRP A 5 0.60 -6.05 -6.05
C TRP A 5 1.65 -5.18 -5.38
N MET A 6 2.89 -5.38 -5.76
CA MET A 6 4.02 -4.58 -5.31
C MET A 6 4.85 -4.14 -6.51
N VAL A 7 5.38 -2.92 -6.43
CA VAL A 7 6.30 -2.40 -7.45
C VAL A 7 7.60 -1.96 -6.78
N LYS A 8 8.72 -2.31 -7.42
CA LYS A 8 10.02 -1.75 -7.08
C LYS A 8 10.22 -0.46 -7.87
N THR A 9 10.37 0.66 -7.16
CA THR A 9 10.56 1.98 -7.78
C THR A 9 12.06 2.26 -7.92
N ASP A 10 12.71 1.49 -8.79
CA ASP A 10 14.15 1.45 -9.02
C ASP A 10 14.60 2.50 -10.06
N ARG A 11 13.70 3.34 -10.54
CA ARG A 11 13.96 4.41 -11.50
C ARG A 11 13.22 5.70 -11.17
N VAL A 12 13.72 6.79 -11.68
CA VAL A 12 13.06 8.09 -11.61
C VAL A 12 12.00 8.16 -12.73
N LEU A 13 10.81 8.67 -12.41
CA LEU A 13 9.78 8.98 -13.42
C LEU A 13 10.26 10.13 -14.31
N SER A 14 10.06 10.05 -15.63
CA SER A 14 10.18 11.20 -16.50
C SER A 14 9.06 12.22 -16.19
N GLU A 15 9.21 13.46 -16.67
CA GLU A 15 8.17 14.48 -16.51
C GLU A 15 6.83 14.05 -17.14
N GLU A 16 6.90 13.41 -18.31
CA GLU A 16 5.74 12.89 -19.02
C GLU A 16 5.05 11.76 -18.24
N GLU A 17 5.82 10.81 -17.71
CA GLU A 17 5.31 9.73 -16.87
C GLU A 17 4.67 10.25 -15.58
N ALA A 18 5.31 11.20 -14.92
CA ALA A 18 4.78 11.84 -13.74
C ALA A 18 3.48 12.61 -14.02
N ALA A 19 3.41 13.31 -15.15
CA ALA A 19 2.21 14.01 -15.60
C ALA A 19 1.07 13.02 -15.90
N ALA A 20 1.35 11.93 -16.62
CA ALA A 20 0.37 10.90 -16.96
C ALA A 20 -0.16 10.21 -15.69
N LEU A 21 0.71 9.81 -14.75
CA LEU A 21 0.28 9.25 -13.48
C LEU A 21 -0.50 10.27 -12.64
N THR A 22 -0.13 11.54 -12.65
CA THR A 22 -0.87 12.61 -11.97
C THR A 22 -2.29 12.75 -12.54
N ALA A 23 -2.45 12.63 -13.85
CA ALA A 23 -3.76 12.69 -14.49
C ALA A 23 -4.68 11.53 -14.07
N CYS A 24 -4.12 10.39 -13.68
CA CYS A 24 -4.87 9.24 -13.18
C CYS A 24 -5.32 9.38 -11.72
N LEU A 25 -4.82 10.36 -10.97
CA LEU A 25 -5.20 10.57 -9.58
C LEU A 25 -6.59 11.22 -9.47
N PRO A 26 -7.38 10.88 -8.43
CA PRO A 26 -8.57 11.64 -8.09
C PRO A 26 -8.25 13.12 -7.83
N PRO A 27 -9.17 14.07 -8.17
CA PRO A 27 -8.91 15.50 -8.07
C PRO A 27 -8.42 15.95 -6.68
N GLU A 28 -9.04 15.46 -5.63
CA GLU A 28 -8.68 15.78 -4.24
C GLU A 28 -7.26 15.30 -3.88
N ARG A 29 -6.78 14.25 -4.55
CA ARG A 29 -5.43 13.73 -4.34
C ARG A 29 -4.38 14.55 -5.10
N ARG A 30 -4.71 15.04 -6.31
CA ARG A 30 -3.83 15.94 -7.08
C ARG A 30 -3.51 17.21 -6.30
N VAL A 31 -4.53 17.83 -5.67
CA VAL A 31 -4.36 19.03 -4.84
C VAL A 31 -3.36 18.78 -3.69
N ARG A 32 -3.49 17.65 -3.01
CA ARG A 32 -2.56 17.29 -1.92
C ARG A 32 -1.15 16.98 -2.41
N LEU A 33 -1.03 16.38 -3.59
CA LEU A 33 0.27 16.01 -4.16
C LEU A 33 1.10 17.27 -4.46
N ALA A 34 0.49 18.32 -5.01
CA ALA A 34 1.18 19.56 -5.40
C ALA A 34 1.93 20.26 -4.23
N GLY A 35 1.52 20.01 -2.98
CA GLY A 35 2.18 20.56 -1.78
C GLY A 35 3.31 19.67 -1.20
N GLN A 36 3.65 18.56 -1.84
CA GLN A 36 4.67 17.62 -1.34
C GLN A 36 6.03 17.85 -2.02
N LEU A 37 7.11 17.37 -1.36
CA LEU A 37 8.45 17.37 -1.97
C LEU A 37 8.48 16.42 -3.18
N PRO A 38 9.30 16.68 -4.23
CA PRO A 38 9.33 15.86 -5.46
C PRO A 38 9.50 14.36 -5.22
N ARG A 39 10.36 13.98 -4.27
CA ARG A 39 10.55 12.57 -3.89
C ARG A 39 9.27 11.94 -3.34
N GLN A 40 8.58 12.63 -2.45
CA GLN A 40 7.32 12.17 -1.87
C GLN A 40 6.22 12.09 -2.93
N GLN A 41 6.21 13.04 -3.88
CA GLN A 41 5.30 12.99 -5.02
C GLN A 41 5.51 11.71 -5.83
N ALA A 42 6.76 11.37 -6.17
CA ALA A 42 7.08 10.17 -6.93
C ALA A 42 6.62 8.88 -6.19
N GLU A 43 6.87 8.76 -4.90
CA GLU A 43 6.42 7.60 -4.09
C GLU A 43 4.89 7.46 -4.13
N VAL A 44 4.16 8.58 -4.01
CA VAL A 44 2.70 8.59 -4.12
C VAL A 44 2.24 8.21 -5.51
N LEU A 45 2.86 8.73 -6.57
CA LEU A 45 2.51 8.42 -7.96
C LEU A 45 2.67 6.93 -8.25
N TRP A 46 3.76 6.32 -7.81
CA TRP A 46 3.97 4.87 -7.93
C TRP A 46 2.89 4.07 -7.21
N ALA A 47 2.53 4.45 -5.98
CA ALA A 47 1.53 3.74 -5.19
C ALA A 47 0.12 3.82 -5.83
N TYR A 48 -0.26 4.98 -6.34
CA TYR A 48 -1.56 5.15 -7.00
C TYR A 48 -1.58 4.56 -8.42
N GLY A 49 -0.49 4.63 -9.17
CA GLY A 49 -0.35 3.91 -10.43
C GLY A 49 -0.53 2.41 -10.24
N LEU A 50 0.09 1.86 -9.20
CA LEU A 50 -0.07 0.46 -8.84
C LEU A 50 -1.51 0.10 -8.46
N LEU A 51 -2.17 0.97 -7.68
CA LEU A 51 -3.60 0.79 -7.35
C LEU A 51 -4.46 0.81 -8.62
N LEU A 52 -4.23 1.74 -9.54
CA LEU A 52 -4.98 1.81 -10.80
C LEU A 52 -4.79 0.55 -11.64
N ALA A 53 -3.55 0.08 -11.80
CA ALA A 53 -3.27 -1.15 -12.55
C ALA A 53 -4.00 -2.35 -11.95
N LEU A 54 -4.00 -2.47 -10.63
CA LEU A 54 -4.71 -3.54 -9.93
C LEU A 54 -6.25 -3.40 -10.07
N LEU A 55 -6.79 -2.18 -9.98
CA LEU A 55 -8.23 -1.93 -10.21
C LEU A 55 -8.64 -2.20 -11.66
N ARG A 56 -7.78 -1.90 -12.64
CA ARG A 56 -8.01 -2.27 -14.06
C ARG A 56 -8.13 -3.77 -14.23
N GLU A 57 -7.21 -4.53 -13.65
CA GLU A 57 -7.22 -5.98 -13.77
C GLU A 57 -8.41 -6.61 -13.03
N ARG A 58 -8.78 -6.10 -11.85
CA ARG A 58 -9.81 -6.71 -11.00
C ARG A 58 -11.23 -6.23 -11.25
N CYS A 59 -11.38 -4.95 -11.61
CA CYS A 59 -12.67 -4.28 -11.73
C CYS A 59 -12.94 -3.75 -13.13
N GLY A 60 -11.97 -3.79 -14.06
CA GLY A 60 -12.08 -3.19 -15.39
C GLY A 60 -12.08 -1.65 -15.39
N TRP A 61 -11.71 -1.01 -14.30
CA TRP A 61 -11.75 0.45 -14.17
C TRP A 61 -10.56 1.11 -14.88
N ARG A 62 -10.84 2.15 -15.66
CA ARG A 62 -9.83 2.90 -16.39
C ARG A 62 -9.24 4.06 -15.61
N GLU A 63 -9.91 4.49 -14.55
CA GLU A 63 -9.53 5.57 -13.65
C GLU A 63 -9.83 5.18 -12.21
N ILE A 64 -9.18 5.84 -11.27
CA ILE A 64 -9.46 5.67 -9.85
C ILE A 64 -10.70 6.50 -9.52
N PRO A 65 -11.79 5.89 -8.99
CA PRO A 65 -12.99 6.63 -8.60
C PRO A 65 -12.70 7.66 -7.51
N SER A 66 -13.61 8.61 -7.34
CA SER A 66 -13.56 9.55 -6.22
C SER A 66 -13.46 8.81 -4.88
N MET A 67 -12.63 9.34 -4.01
CA MET A 67 -12.37 8.76 -2.69
C MET A 67 -12.92 9.66 -1.59
N ASP A 68 -13.45 9.03 -0.56
CA ASP A 68 -13.77 9.67 0.71
C ASP A 68 -12.97 9.00 1.84
N ARG A 69 -13.12 9.49 3.06
CA ARG A 69 -12.46 8.95 4.25
C ARG A 69 -13.49 8.61 5.31
N THR A 70 -13.29 7.48 5.96
CA THR A 70 -14.01 7.14 7.19
C THR A 70 -13.61 8.11 8.30
N ASP A 71 -14.36 8.12 9.42
CA ASP A 71 -14.03 8.90 10.62
C ASP A 71 -12.60 8.61 11.14
N SER A 72 -12.12 7.38 10.94
CA SER A 72 -10.76 6.96 11.26
C SER A 72 -9.71 7.38 10.22
N GLY A 73 -10.11 8.05 9.13
CA GLY A 73 -9.23 8.53 8.07
C GLY A 73 -8.87 7.50 7.00
N LYS A 74 -9.41 6.27 7.06
CA LYS A 74 -9.19 5.23 6.03
C LYS A 74 -9.90 5.63 4.73
N PRO A 75 -9.20 5.66 3.57
CA PRO A 75 -9.83 5.96 2.29
C PRO A 75 -10.73 4.80 1.82
N PHE A 76 -11.82 5.15 1.14
CA PHE A 76 -12.75 4.22 0.52
C PHE A 76 -13.40 4.83 -0.72
N PHE A 77 -14.08 4.03 -1.54
CA PHE A 77 -14.84 4.45 -2.71
C PHE A 77 -16.33 4.53 -2.38
N PRO A 78 -16.91 5.74 -2.20
CA PRO A 78 -18.34 5.87 -1.83
C PRO A 78 -19.30 5.21 -2.83
N GLY A 79 -18.97 5.32 -4.12
CA GLY A 79 -19.77 4.70 -5.20
C GLY A 79 -19.59 3.18 -5.35
N HIS A 80 -18.60 2.59 -4.65
CA HIS A 80 -18.24 1.17 -4.79
C HIS A 80 -17.92 0.53 -3.43
N PRO A 81 -18.87 0.50 -2.48
CA PRO A 81 -18.64 0.03 -1.11
C PRO A 81 -18.19 -1.43 -1.00
N GLN A 82 -18.41 -2.23 -2.06
CA GLN A 82 -17.98 -3.62 -2.16
C GLN A 82 -16.50 -3.78 -2.55
N VAL A 83 -15.83 -2.71 -2.99
CA VAL A 83 -14.41 -2.74 -3.37
C VAL A 83 -13.59 -2.08 -2.28
N HIS A 84 -12.84 -2.88 -1.55
CA HIS A 84 -11.93 -2.42 -0.52
C HIS A 84 -10.51 -2.37 -1.05
N PHE A 85 -9.77 -1.34 -0.65
CA PHE A 85 -8.36 -1.22 -1.04
C PHE A 85 -7.49 -0.70 0.09
N SER A 86 -6.20 -0.90 -0.07
CA SER A 86 -5.16 -0.33 0.79
C SER A 86 -3.91 -0.09 -0.04
N ILE A 87 -3.18 0.97 0.27
CA ILE A 87 -1.89 1.28 -0.35
C ILE A 87 -0.83 1.55 0.71
N SER A 88 0.40 1.26 0.37
CA SER A 88 1.58 1.59 1.15
C SER A 88 2.73 1.94 0.22
N HIS A 89 3.61 2.81 0.68
CA HIS A 89 4.87 3.12 0.00
C HIS A 89 5.97 3.37 1.02
N THR A 90 7.16 3.09 0.62
CA THR A 90 8.42 3.34 1.31
C THR A 90 9.49 3.71 0.29
N GLU A 91 10.66 4.11 0.74
CA GLU A 91 11.77 4.35 -0.17
C GLU A 91 12.04 3.13 -1.05
N GLY A 92 11.90 3.30 -2.37
CA GLY A 92 12.22 2.29 -3.37
C GLY A 92 11.17 1.21 -3.60
N ALA A 93 9.99 1.27 -2.96
CA ALA A 93 8.90 0.31 -3.22
C ALA A 93 7.52 0.85 -2.85
N ALA A 94 6.49 0.32 -3.51
CA ALA A 94 5.10 0.51 -3.13
C ALA A 94 4.32 -0.80 -3.16
N ALA A 95 3.22 -0.85 -2.43
CA ALA A 95 2.28 -1.97 -2.39
C ALA A 95 0.84 -1.46 -2.49
N ALA A 96 -0.01 -2.22 -3.16
CA ALA A 96 -1.44 -2.02 -3.21
C ALA A 96 -2.17 -3.35 -2.99
N ALA A 97 -3.29 -3.31 -2.29
CA ALA A 97 -4.20 -4.44 -2.14
C ALA A 97 -5.61 -4.03 -2.54
N VAL A 98 -6.32 -4.94 -3.21
CA VAL A 98 -7.75 -4.81 -3.53
C VAL A 98 -8.46 -6.10 -3.10
N ALA A 99 -9.62 -5.96 -2.48
CA ALA A 99 -10.41 -7.08 -1.97
C ALA A 99 -11.91 -6.77 -1.96
N ASP A 100 -12.71 -7.79 -1.79
CA ASP A 100 -14.16 -7.75 -1.57
C ASP A 100 -14.58 -7.61 -0.09
N ALA A 101 -13.60 -7.50 0.81
CA ALA A 101 -13.77 -7.26 2.23
C ALA A 101 -12.67 -6.32 2.76
N PRO A 102 -12.81 -5.72 3.96
CA PRO A 102 -11.82 -4.81 4.52
C PRO A 102 -10.40 -5.39 4.49
N VAL A 103 -9.47 -4.66 3.87
CA VAL A 103 -8.09 -5.06 3.66
C VAL A 103 -7.12 -3.95 4.08
N GLY A 104 -5.94 -4.33 4.51
CA GLY A 104 -4.80 -3.46 4.73
C GLY A 104 -3.52 -4.09 4.20
N VAL A 105 -2.63 -3.30 3.64
CA VAL A 105 -1.31 -3.74 3.17
C VAL A 105 -0.25 -2.77 3.67
N ASP A 106 0.90 -3.31 4.03
CA ASP A 106 2.08 -2.50 4.31
C ASP A 106 3.34 -3.10 3.69
N ILE A 107 4.26 -2.21 3.28
CA ILE A 107 5.60 -2.53 2.81
C ILE A 107 6.59 -1.54 3.38
N GLN A 108 7.72 -2.04 3.91
CA GLN A 108 8.77 -1.21 4.49
C GLN A 108 10.14 -1.68 4.03
N ARG A 109 11.04 -0.72 3.77
CA ARG A 109 12.44 -1.01 3.58
C ARG A 109 13.06 -1.41 4.92
N ILE A 110 13.79 -2.53 4.96
CA ILE A 110 14.53 -2.97 6.13
C ILE A 110 15.76 -2.10 6.29
N GLN A 111 15.87 -1.43 7.42
CA GLN A 111 16.95 -0.52 7.78
C GLN A 111 17.08 -0.44 9.30
N THR A 112 18.03 0.31 9.83
CA THR A 112 18.11 0.50 11.28
C THR A 112 16.82 1.10 11.83
N PRO A 113 16.13 0.45 12.79
CA PRO A 113 14.90 0.97 13.35
C PRO A 113 15.12 2.31 14.07
N PRO A 114 14.18 3.26 13.97
CA PRO A 114 14.24 4.48 14.78
C PRO A 114 14.28 4.15 16.28
N ARG A 115 15.26 4.70 17.01
CA ARG A 115 15.52 4.37 18.42
C ARG A 115 14.28 4.42 19.32
N HIS A 116 13.41 5.41 19.13
CA HIS A 116 12.19 5.55 19.93
C HIS A 116 11.17 4.44 19.62
N LEU A 117 11.10 3.98 18.38
CA LEU A 117 10.23 2.87 17.98
C LEU A 117 10.81 1.52 18.42
N ALA A 118 12.11 1.32 18.30
CA ALA A 118 12.79 0.13 18.83
C ALA A 118 12.52 -0.03 20.33
N ARG A 119 12.65 1.04 21.11
CA ARG A 119 12.31 1.04 22.56
C ARG A 119 10.83 0.74 22.81
N LEU A 120 9.92 1.32 22.03
CA LEU A 120 8.48 1.12 22.18
C LEU A 120 8.08 -0.33 21.85
N THR A 121 8.70 -0.94 20.86
CA THR A 121 8.40 -2.31 20.42
C THR A 121 9.18 -3.37 21.20
N GLY A 122 10.33 -3.03 21.75
CA GLY A 122 11.29 -3.98 22.32
C GLY A 122 12.05 -4.78 21.23
N LEU A 123 12.01 -4.32 19.96
CA LEU A 123 12.66 -4.97 18.82
C LEU A 123 13.74 -4.02 18.29
N GLU A 124 15.00 -4.41 18.45
CA GLU A 124 16.17 -3.59 18.07
C GLU A 124 16.76 -4.05 16.73
N GLU A 125 16.67 -5.36 16.44
CA GLU A 125 17.16 -5.93 15.19
C GLU A 125 16.25 -5.57 14.00
N PRO A 126 16.85 -5.17 12.84
CA PRO A 126 16.09 -4.66 11.70
C PRO A 126 15.01 -5.61 11.19
N GLU A 127 15.35 -6.86 10.87
CA GLU A 127 14.43 -7.82 10.29
C GLU A 127 13.22 -8.08 11.21
N PRO A 128 13.40 -8.52 12.50
CA PRO A 128 12.28 -8.74 13.41
C PRO A 128 11.43 -7.50 13.64
N PHE A 129 12.07 -6.31 13.66
CA PHE A 129 11.35 -5.05 13.82
C PHE A 129 10.42 -4.81 12.63
N PHE A 130 10.93 -4.82 11.39
CA PHE A 130 10.14 -4.50 10.21
C PHE A 130 9.14 -5.59 9.86
N GLU A 131 9.43 -6.87 10.09
CA GLU A 131 8.44 -7.95 9.97
C GLU A 131 7.24 -7.77 10.91
N SER A 132 7.49 -7.34 12.14
CA SER A 132 6.42 -7.05 13.11
C SER A 132 5.70 -5.75 12.75
N TRP A 133 6.44 -4.72 12.35
CA TRP A 133 5.91 -3.40 11.99
C TRP A 133 4.92 -3.48 10.84
N VAL A 134 5.28 -4.13 9.73
CA VAL A 134 4.38 -4.26 8.56
C VAL A 134 3.10 -5.03 8.90
N ARG A 135 3.16 -6.01 9.80
CA ARG A 135 1.97 -6.73 10.28
C ARG A 135 1.05 -5.82 11.09
N TRP A 136 1.59 -5.03 12.01
CA TRP A 136 0.80 -4.08 12.79
C TRP A 136 0.21 -2.99 11.90
N GLU A 137 0.98 -2.47 10.95
CA GLU A 137 0.51 -1.40 10.06
C GLU A 137 -0.53 -1.91 9.05
N ALA A 138 -0.36 -3.09 8.48
CA ALA A 138 -1.38 -3.72 7.65
C ALA A 138 -2.70 -3.90 8.42
N ARG A 139 -2.65 -4.38 9.67
CA ARG A 139 -3.83 -4.52 10.53
C ARG A 139 -4.45 -3.15 10.87
N ALA A 140 -3.62 -2.16 11.20
CA ALA A 140 -4.07 -0.79 11.44
C ALA A 140 -4.79 -0.21 10.21
N LYS A 141 -4.24 -0.38 9.02
CA LYS A 141 -4.85 0.05 7.75
C LYS A 141 -6.14 -0.71 7.43
N ARG A 142 -6.23 -2.00 7.77
CA ARG A 142 -7.45 -2.79 7.59
C ARG A 142 -8.61 -2.22 8.39
N THR A 143 -8.38 -1.90 9.66
CA THR A 143 -9.41 -1.47 10.61
C THR A 143 -9.60 0.06 10.66
N GLY A 144 -8.61 0.84 10.21
CA GLY A 144 -8.57 2.29 10.40
C GLY A 144 -8.07 2.71 11.79
N THR A 145 -7.65 1.76 12.64
CA THR A 145 -7.01 2.10 13.92
C THR A 145 -5.60 2.62 13.67
N GLY A 146 -5.14 3.59 14.44
CA GLY A 146 -3.77 4.09 14.29
C GLY A 146 -2.71 3.05 14.64
N ILE A 147 -1.54 3.09 13.94
CA ILE A 147 -0.41 2.19 14.20
C ILE A 147 0.04 2.18 15.66
N LEU A 148 0.04 3.33 16.33
CA LEU A 148 0.44 3.40 17.75
C LEU A 148 -0.47 2.59 18.68
N TYR A 149 -1.76 2.46 18.35
CA TYR A 149 -2.65 1.57 19.07
C TYR A 149 -2.20 0.11 18.91
N MET A 150 -1.94 -0.32 17.67
CA MET A 150 -1.50 -1.69 17.40
C MET A 150 -0.18 -2.04 18.10
N VAL A 151 0.78 -1.12 18.06
CA VAL A 151 2.10 -1.32 18.69
C VAL A 151 2.01 -1.38 20.21
N ARG A 152 1.21 -0.50 20.83
CA ARG A 152 1.10 -0.44 22.30
C ARG A 152 0.29 -1.58 22.89
N HIS A 153 -0.81 -1.95 22.25
CA HIS A 153 -1.75 -2.92 22.82
C HIS A 153 -1.56 -4.34 22.28
N ARG A 154 -0.92 -4.48 21.09
CA ARG A 154 -0.68 -5.77 20.42
C ARG A 154 -1.91 -6.68 20.46
N PRO A 155 -3.09 -6.19 20.03
CA PRO A 155 -4.31 -6.97 20.16
C PRO A 155 -4.17 -8.29 19.37
N PRO A 156 -4.75 -9.40 19.88
CA PRO A 156 -4.83 -10.63 19.11
C PRO A 156 -5.56 -10.39 17.79
N LEU A 157 -5.47 -11.32 16.85
CA LEU A 157 -6.27 -11.27 15.63
C LEU A 157 -7.75 -11.27 16.01
N ALA A 158 -8.52 -10.37 15.39
CA ALA A 158 -9.97 -10.37 15.58
C ALA A 158 -10.60 -11.60 14.91
N PRO A 159 -11.80 -12.04 15.33
CA PRO A 159 -12.50 -13.12 14.64
C PRO A 159 -12.61 -12.85 13.13
N GLY A 160 -12.18 -13.81 12.31
CA GLY A 160 -12.14 -13.68 10.86
C GLY A 160 -11.04 -12.73 10.31
N GLU A 161 -10.11 -12.29 11.15
CA GLU A 161 -8.92 -11.57 10.70
C GLU A 161 -7.76 -12.54 10.44
N VAL A 162 -7.12 -12.39 9.28
CA VAL A 162 -5.88 -13.07 8.93
C VAL A 162 -4.83 -12.02 8.57
N CYS A 163 -3.60 -12.20 9.06
CA CYS A 163 -2.46 -11.35 8.69
C CYS A 163 -1.35 -12.21 8.10
N THR A 164 -1.15 -12.07 6.79
CA THR A 164 -0.20 -12.85 6.01
C THR A 164 1.06 -12.04 5.77
N ALA A 165 2.23 -12.61 6.08
CA ALA A 165 3.50 -12.08 5.59
C ALA A 165 3.60 -12.31 4.08
N ILE A 166 3.99 -11.28 3.34
CA ILE A 166 4.12 -11.34 1.89
C ILE A 166 5.61 -11.36 1.53
N ALA A 167 6.01 -12.30 0.67
CA ALA A 167 7.36 -12.31 0.12
C ALA A 167 7.55 -11.06 -0.76
N ALA A 168 8.25 -10.06 -0.24
CA ALA A 168 8.55 -8.80 -0.91
C ALA A 168 9.84 -8.88 -1.76
N PHE A 169 10.39 -7.74 -2.10
CA PHE A 169 11.71 -7.63 -2.73
C PHE A 169 12.83 -7.81 -1.68
N PRO A 170 14.04 -8.23 -2.08
CA PRO A 170 15.19 -8.27 -1.17
C PRO A 170 15.38 -6.93 -0.44
N GLY A 171 15.56 -6.96 0.86
CA GLY A 171 15.70 -5.78 1.71
C GLY A 171 14.39 -5.08 2.08
N TYR A 172 13.23 -5.72 1.84
CA TYR A 172 11.92 -5.21 2.22
C TYR A 172 11.12 -6.25 2.98
N ALA A 173 10.33 -5.78 3.94
CA ALA A 173 9.29 -6.57 4.61
C ALA A 173 7.92 -6.11 4.10
N ALA A 174 6.97 -7.04 3.95
CA ALA A 174 5.59 -6.71 3.61
C ALA A 174 4.60 -7.65 4.30
N ALA A 175 3.40 -7.15 4.55
CA ALA A 175 2.28 -7.93 5.06
C ALA A 175 0.94 -7.41 4.54
N ALA A 176 -0.04 -8.29 4.49
CA ALA A 176 -1.44 -7.94 4.24
C ALA A 176 -2.33 -8.49 5.35
N ALA A 177 -3.33 -7.72 5.75
CA ALA A 177 -4.37 -8.11 6.68
C ALA A 177 -5.73 -8.08 5.99
N GLY A 178 -6.49 -9.16 6.08
CA GLY A 178 -7.76 -9.35 5.40
C GLY A 178 -8.66 -10.32 6.12
N ALA A 179 -9.68 -10.82 5.42
CA ALA A 179 -10.58 -11.86 5.91
C ALA A 179 -10.08 -13.29 5.57
N GLU A 180 -9.05 -13.40 4.76
CA GLU A 180 -8.48 -14.67 4.31
C GLU A 180 -6.97 -14.56 4.10
N THR A 181 -6.29 -15.70 4.05
CA THR A 181 -4.85 -15.77 3.73
C THR A 181 -4.61 -15.34 2.29
N VAL A 182 -3.58 -14.52 2.09
CA VAL A 182 -3.13 -14.17 0.74
C VAL A 182 -2.25 -15.31 0.21
N LEU A 183 -2.67 -15.92 -0.88
CA LEU A 183 -1.94 -17.00 -1.53
C LEU A 183 -0.87 -16.46 -2.49
N PRO A 184 0.22 -17.22 -2.78
CA PRO A 184 1.29 -16.75 -3.66
C PRO A 184 0.84 -16.28 -5.05
N GLU A 185 -0.15 -16.93 -5.65
CA GLU A 185 -0.73 -16.58 -6.95
C GLU A 185 -1.54 -15.28 -6.95
N GLN A 186 -1.90 -14.79 -5.78
CA GLN A 186 -2.58 -13.50 -5.57
C GLN A 186 -1.59 -12.34 -5.41
N VAL A 187 -0.29 -12.66 -5.37
CA VAL A 187 0.79 -11.67 -5.19
C VAL A 187 1.53 -11.47 -6.51
N ARG A 188 1.58 -10.20 -6.96
CA ARG A 188 2.36 -9.82 -8.14
C ARG A 188 3.45 -8.83 -7.76
N ARG A 189 4.65 -9.05 -8.26
CA ARG A 189 5.81 -8.16 -8.10
C ARG A 189 6.22 -7.62 -9.45
N LEU A 190 6.31 -6.30 -9.55
CA LEU A 190 6.57 -5.57 -10.78
C LEU A 190 7.82 -4.71 -10.64
N THR A 191 8.51 -4.50 -11.74
CA THR A 191 9.42 -3.36 -11.89
C THR A 191 8.62 -2.09 -12.23
N GLY A 192 9.25 -0.92 -12.12
CA GLY A 192 8.62 0.33 -12.56
C GLY A 192 8.21 0.30 -14.03
N ALA A 193 9.02 -0.32 -14.90
CA ALA A 193 8.70 -0.47 -16.32
C ALA A 193 7.48 -1.38 -16.55
N ASP A 194 7.40 -2.52 -15.84
CA ASP A 194 6.24 -3.41 -15.94
C ASP A 194 4.95 -2.71 -15.53
N LEU A 195 4.99 -1.91 -14.45
CA LEU A 195 3.81 -1.17 -14.00
C LEU A 195 3.34 -0.15 -15.06
N LEU A 196 4.27 0.62 -15.62
CA LEU A 196 3.92 1.59 -16.67
C LEU A 196 3.35 0.91 -17.92
N GLY A 197 3.88 -0.26 -18.29
CA GLY A 197 3.32 -1.09 -19.34
C GLY A 197 1.89 -1.59 -19.04
N CYS A 198 1.57 -1.92 -17.80
CA CYS A 198 0.20 -2.29 -17.39
C CYS A 198 -0.79 -1.11 -17.48
N LEU A 199 -0.31 0.11 -17.45
CA LEU A 199 -1.17 1.30 -17.42
C LEU A 199 -1.54 1.82 -18.80
N ASP A 200 -0.85 1.38 -19.88
CA ASP A 200 -1.05 1.89 -21.25
C ASP A 200 -1.13 3.43 -21.30
N ILE A 201 -0.26 4.10 -20.53
CA ILE A 201 -0.32 5.56 -20.37
C ILE A 201 0.04 6.30 -21.67
N TRP A 202 0.48 5.56 -22.70
CA TRP A 202 0.91 6.06 -24.00
C TRP A 202 -0.07 5.70 -25.15
N ALA A 203 -1.21 5.06 -24.86
CA ALA A 203 -2.20 4.67 -25.86
C ALA A 203 -3.27 5.75 -26.09
#